data_e561774ab3bdbb28feb3a8caf0ae0e2f
#
_entry.id   e561774ab3bdbb28feb3a8caf0ae0e2f
#
_cell.length_a   1.000
_cell.length_b   1.000
_cell.length_c   1.000
_cell.angle_alpha   90.00
_cell.angle_beta   90.00
_cell.angle_gamma   90.00
#
_symmetry.space_group_name_H-M   'P 1'
#
loop_
_entity.id
_entity.type
_entity.pdbx_description
1 polymer ?
#
loop_
_entity_poly.entity_id
_entity_poly.type
_entity_poly.pdbx_seq_one_letter_code
_entity_poly.pdbx_strand_id
1 'polypeptide(L)'
;MESLIAGAKKEDELVFVAGAQTFGGRKGLSDLEAAFNKRFGLNMKISFAAGPDMNARAARHITEIKSGRKVSSDIFLGSQSHHALLHKENALEKVSYSTIFPWVTKEMEIFPNESVLTYTSPNGIVYNANLIPKDKAPKNYADLVDPKLSPTWAGKIAIPPYVAWLAELSLVWGQDRVKDYARKLVAISGGRLRYSEEERVVSGEFPIMANFGDALSAMWTWQPKGAPLVAVTGVTPVNTDYFQLSVPKNSVHPNLAKLFVAFMTTKEAQGVLQTYESRSSHLVEGSLMQKYLKDNKVAVQEPKLSINYYLKSEDAEGLQFKEELAKILKGS
;
A
#
# COMPACT_ATOMS: atom_id res chain seq x y z
N MET A 1 25.66 11.41 -4.13
CA MET A 1 25.44 10.90 -2.76
C MET A 1 26.20 11.72 -1.72
N GLU A 2 27.50 11.90 -1.85
CA GLU A 2 28.33 12.67 -0.89
C GLU A 2 27.82 14.08 -0.58
N SER A 3 27.41 14.83 -1.60
CA SER A 3 26.84 16.17 -1.41
C SER A 3 25.55 16.16 -0.59
N LEU A 4 24.72 15.13 -0.77
CA LEU A 4 23.50 14.95 0.04
C LEU A 4 23.84 14.65 1.50
N ILE A 5 24.84 13.79 1.76
CA ILE A 5 25.31 13.50 3.11
C ILE A 5 25.89 14.77 3.76
N ALA A 6 26.68 15.54 3.02
CA ALA A 6 27.22 16.82 3.52
C ALA A 6 26.13 17.86 3.81
N GLY A 7 25.07 17.90 3.00
CA GLY A 7 23.88 18.71 3.26
C GLY A 7 23.10 18.23 4.49
N ALA A 8 22.87 16.91 4.58
CA ALA A 8 22.14 16.28 5.69
C ALA A 8 22.81 16.47 7.06
N LYS A 9 24.14 16.59 7.11
CA LYS A 9 24.89 16.96 8.34
C LYS A 9 24.54 18.32 8.91
N LYS A 10 23.90 19.19 8.11
CA LYS A 10 23.43 20.52 8.54
C LYS A 10 21.94 20.52 8.89
N GLU A 11 21.27 19.40 8.70
CA GLU A 11 19.86 19.16 9.00
C GLU A 11 19.83 18.18 10.16
N ASP A 12 19.18 18.49 11.26
CA ASP A 12 19.24 17.74 12.52
C ASP A 12 18.00 16.85 12.73
N GLU A 13 16.91 17.14 12.03
CA GLU A 13 15.67 16.36 12.10
C GLU A 13 15.07 16.05 10.73
N LEU A 14 14.32 14.95 10.67
CA LEU A 14 13.43 14.59 9.57
C LEU A 14 11.99 14.65 10.09
N VAL A 15 11.21 15.61 9.63
CA VAL A 15 9.80 15.73 10.02
C VAL A 15 8.97 14.74 9.21
N PHE A 16 8.25 13.85 9.90
CA PHE A 16 7.39 12.85 9.26
C PHE A 16 5.99 12.81 9.86
N VAL A 17 4.99 13.10 9.04
CA VAL A 17 3.57 13.04 9.40
C VAL A 17 2.91 11.87 8.67
N ALA A 18 2.41 10.87 9.42
CA ALA A 18 1.78 9.68 8.85
C ALA A 18 0.76 9.06 9.82
N GLY A 19 0.18 7.90 9.49
CA GLY A 19 -0.66 7.15 10.42
C GLY A 19 0.11 6.73 11.67
N ALA A 20 -0.54 6.70 12.82
CA ALA A 20 0.11 6.49 14.13
C ALA A 20 0.98 5.21 14.22
N GLN A 21 0.63 4.17 13.46
CA GLN A 21 1.35 2.90 13.43
C GLN A 21 2.30 2.75 12.23
N THR A 22 2.45 3.81 11.40
CA THR A 22 3.33 3.75 10.22
C THR A 22 4.75 3.38 10.62
N PHE A 23 5.33 2.43 9.90
CA PHE A 23 6.67 1.86 10.12
C PHE A 23 6.87 1.26 11.53
N GLY A 24 5.80 0.69 12.10
CA GLY A 24 5.84 0.11 13.45
C GLY A 24 5.71 1.13 14.57
N GLY A 25 5.21 2.33 14.25
CA GLY A 25 5.04 3.41 15.21
C GLY A 25 6.37 3.87 15.82
N ARG A 26 6.33 4.35 17.06
CA ARG A 26 7.52 4.91 17.73
C ARG A 26 8.72 3.95 17.75
N LYS A 27 8.48 2.67 17.98
CA LYS A 27 9.57 1.68 18.12
C LYS A 27 10.24 1.38 16.78
N GLY A 28 9.46 1.11 15.73
CA GLY A 28 10.00 0.88 14.39
C GLY A 28 10.70 2.13 13.83
N LEU A 29 10.14 3.32 14.08
CA LEU A 29 10.78 4.58 13.69
C LEU A 29 12.13 4.80 14.41
N SER A 30 12.23 4.45 15.70
CA SER A 30 13.51 4.51 16.43
C SER A 30 14.56 3.56 15.85
N ASP A 31 14.15 2.34 15.46
CA ASP A 31 15.06 1.39 14.82
C ASP A 31 15.49 1.86 13.42
N LEU A 32 14.58 2.46 12.64
CA LEU A 32 14.91 3.09 11.35
C LEU A 32 15.89 4.26 11.53
N GLU A 33 15.65 5.13 12.52
CA GLU A 33 16.55 6.25 12.87
C GLU A 33 17.96 5.75 13.18
N ALA A 34 18.07 4.75 14.05
CA ALA A 34 19.35 4.17 14.42
C ALA A 34 20.09 3.55 13.23
N ALA A 35 19.39 2.77 12.41
CA ALA A 35 19.96 2.14 11.21
C ALA A 35 20.38 3.17 10.16
N PHE A 36 19.57 4.20 9.94
CA PHE A 36 19.85 5.30 9.03
C PHE A 36 21.11 6.08 9.47
N ASN A 37 21.14 6.50 10.74
CA ASN A 37 22.28 7.21 11.32
C ASN A 37 23.58 6.41 11.21
N LYS A 38 23.52 5.11 11.54
CA LYS A 38 24.66 4.20 11.40
C LYS A 38 25.14 4.11 9.95
N ARG A 39 24.24 4.00 8.98
CA ARG A 39 24.59 3.85 7.56
C ARG A 39 25.28 5.07 6.97
N PHE A 40 24.81 6.27 7.32
CA PHE A 40 25.29 7.51 6.72
C PHE A 40 26.25 8.32 7.62
N GLY A 41 26.55 7.86 8.81
CA GLY A 41 27.40 8.58 9.76
C GLY A 41 26.77 9.90 10.20
N LEU A 42 25.45 9.89 10.47
CA LEU A 42 24.65 11.02 10.87
C LEU A 42 24.18 10.90 12.33
N ASN A 43 23.54 11.94 12.84
CA ASN A 43 22.93 11.97 14.17
C ASN A 43 21.59 12.74 14.11
N MET A 44 20.78 12.43 13.08
CA MET A 44 19.47 13.07 12.92
C MET A 44 18.43 12.41 13.81
N LYS A 45 17.31 13.12 14.04
CA LYS A 45 16.11 12.62 14.71
C LYS A 45 14.94 12.52 13.75
N ILE A 46 14.09 11.49 13.90
CA ILE A 46 12.79 11.44 13.24
C ILE A 46 11.75 12.13 14.13
N SER A 47 11.36 13.33 13.75
CA SER A 47 10.28 14.09 14.39
C SER A 47 8.94 13.61 13.84
N PHE A 48 8.33 12.62 14.50
CA PHE A 48 7.11 11.96 14.03
C PHE A 48 5.85 12.52 14.70
N ALA A 49 4.84 12.82 13.88
CA ALA A 49 3.50 13.16 14.33
C ALA A 49 2.43 12.28 13.64
N ALA A 50 1.48 11.77 14.43
CA ALA A 50 0.29 11.14 13.88
C ALA A 50 -0.56 12.18 13.14
N GLY A 51 -0.90 11.88 11.88
CA GLY A 51 -1.65 12.76 11.01
C GLY A 51 -2.93 12.13 10.48
N PRO A 52 -3.69 12.87 9.68
CA PRO A 52 -4.88 12.37 9.01
C PRO A 52 -4.55 11.30 7.96
N ASP A 53 -5.56 10.79 7.27
CA ASP A 53 -5.41 9.84 6.18
C ASP A 53 -4.53 10.39 5.03
N MET A 54 -4.12 9.50 4.13
CA MET A 54 -3.21 9.83 3.03
C MET A 54 -3.77 10.86 2.05
N ASN A 55 -5.08 10.85 1.80
CA ASN A 55 -5.71 11.83 0.91
C ASN A 55 -5.64 13.24 1.50
N ALA A 56 -5.99 13.38 2.78
CA ALA A 56 -5.93 14.66 3.49
C ALA A 56 -4.49 15.19 3.58
N ARG A 57 -3.50 14.32 3.79
CA ARG A 57 -2.08 14.71 3.81
C ARG A 57 -1.59 15.15 2.43
N ALA A 58 -1.96 14.44 1.35
CA ALA A 58 -1.62 14.85 -0.01
C ALA A 58 -2.22 16.22 -0.36
N ALA A 59 -3.52 16.43 -0.08
CA ALA A 59 -4.19 17.70 -0.29
C ALA A 59 -3.54 18.85 0.51
N ARG A 60 -3.12 18.58 1.75
CA ARG A 60 -2.41 19.54 2.59
C ARG A 60 -1.08 19.96 1.98
N HIS A 61 -0.25 19.00 1.52
CA HIS A 61 1.02 19.31 0.85
C HIS A 61 0.80 20.17 -0.39
N ILE A 62 -0.16 19.83 -1.23
CA ILE A 62 -0.51 20.62 -2.43
C ILE A 62 -0.87 22.06 -2.03
N THR A 63 -1.69 22.24 -0.99
CA THR A 63 -2.10 23.56 -0.50
C THR A 63 -0.90 24.36 0.05
N GLU A 64 -0.05 23.73 0.84
CA GLU A 64 1.15 24.35 1.41
C GLU A 64 2.12 24.81 0.30
N ILE A 65 2.37 23.95 -0.71
CA ILE A 65 3.25 24.25 -1.84
C ILE A 65 2.68 25.38 -2.70
N LYS A 66 1.39 25.30 -3.07
CA LYS A 66 0.73 26.36 -3.87
C LYS A 66 0.74 27.73 -3.18
N SER A 67 0.72 27.76 -1.86
CA SER A 67 0.82 29.00 -1.09
C SER A 67 2.26 29.44 -0.78
N GLY A 68 3.28 28.78 -1.35
CA GLY A 68 4.69 29.08 -1.12
C GLY A 68 5.20 28.78 0.29
N ARG A 69 4.41 28.06 1.10
CA ARG A 69 4.80 27.70 2.48
C ARG A 69 5.71 26.49 2.51
N LYS A 70 6.45 26.32 3.60
CA LYS A 70 7.11 25.07 3.93
C LYS A 70 6.07 23.99 4.16
N VAL A 71 6.37 22.77 3.75
CA VAL A 71 5.48 21.63 3.98
C VAL A 71 5.57 21.11 5.41
N SER A 72 4.47 20.54 5.87
CA SER A 72 4.33 20.01 7.23
C SER A 72 5.01 18.66 7.47
N SER A 73 5.54 18.04 6.42
CA SER A 73 6.30 16.78 6.50
C SER A 73 7.32 16.74 5.38
N ASP A 74 8.56 16.36 5.68
CA ASP A 74 9.67 16.31 4.72
C ASP A 74 9.55 15.16 3.72
N ILE A 75 8.81 14.12 4.10
CA ILE A 75 8.54 12.96 3.24
C ILE A 75 7.04 12.65 3.20
N PHE A 76 6.59 12.11 2.07
CA PHE A 76 5.22 11.64 1.90
C PHE A 76 5.19 10.15 1.60
N LEU A 77 4.46 9.38 2.42
CA LEU A 77 4.14 7.97 2.19
C LEU A 77 2.71 7.85 1.66
N GLY A 78 2.56 7.20 0.51
CA GLY A 78 1.26 6.93 -0.10
C GLY A 78 1.31 5.84 -1.17
N SER A 79 0.15 5.39 -1.63
CA SER A 79 0.03 4.48 -2.78
C SER A 79 0.17 5.23 -4.11
N GLN A 80 0.11 4.50 -5.22
CA GLN A 80 0.19 5.08 -6.57
C GLN A 80 -0.92 6.11 -6.85
N SER A 81 -2.10 5.98 -6.25
CA SER A 81 -3.18 6.96 -6.42
C SER A 81 -2.83 8.33 -5.84
N HIS A 82 -2.25 8.33 -4.64
CA HIS A 82 -1.82 9.56 -3.97
C HIS A 82 -0.65 10.23 -4.70
N HIS A 83 0.31 9.43 -5.19
CA HIS A 83 1.43 9.95 -5.96
C HIS A 83 1.00 10.45 -7.34
N ALA A 84 -0.01 9.85 -7.98
CA ALA A 84 -0.59 10.39 -9.21
C ALA A 84 -1.19 11.80 -9.00
N LEU A 85 -1.87 12.03 -7.87
CA LEU A 85 -2.36 13.35 -7.50
C LEU A 85 -1.23 14.35 -7.30
N LEU A 86 -0.22 14.01 -6.50
CA LEU A 86 0.95 14.87 -6.25
C LEU A 86 1.75 15.15 -7.52
N HIS A 87 1.87 14.15 -8.41
CA HIS A 87 2.52 14.29 -9.72
C HIS A 87 1.78 15.28 -10.62
N LYS A 88 0.46 15.15 -10.77
CA LYS A 88 -0.38 16.09 -11.56
C LYS A 88 -0.23 17.53 -11.08
N GLU A 89 -0.12 17.73 -9.79
CA GLU A 89 0.03 19.03 -9.15
C GLU A 89 1.48 19.53 -9.12
N ASN A 90 2.43 18.77 -9.73
CA ASN A 90 3.86 19.08 -9.71
C ASN A 90 4.39 19.39 -8.30
N ALA A 91 3.92 18.61 -7.32
CA ALA A 91 4.15 18.85 -5.90
C ALA A 91 5.39 18.12 -5.34
N LEU A 92 6.09 17.32 -6.16
CA LEU A 92 7.21 16.49 -5.74
C LEU A 92 8.55 17.00 -6.24
N GLU A 93 9.60 16.83 -5.42
CA GLU A 93 10.98 17.03 -5.84
C GLU A 93 11.38 16.01 -6.91
N LYS A 94 12.19 16.45 -7.87
CA LYS A 94 12.78 15.56 -8.89
C LYS A 94 14.14 15.07 -8.42
N VAL A 95 14.26 13.76 -8.21
CA VAL A 95 15.49 13.11 -7.70
C VAL A 95 15.75 11.84 -8.50
N SER A 96 16.87 11.78 -9.22
CA SER A 96 17.27 10.56 -9.97
C SER A 96 17.85 9.51 -9.00
N TYR A 97 16.98 8.86 -8.22
CA TYR A 97 17.40 7.96 -7.14
C TYR A 97 18.28 6.82 -7.63
N SER A 98 17.92 6.15 -8.72
CA SER A 98 18.72 5.05 -9.29
C SER A 98 20.07 5.47 -9.85
N THR A 99 20.26 6.75 -10.14
CA THR A 99 21.58 7.31 -10.54
C THR A 99 22.44 7.65 -9.32
N ILE A 100 21.82 8.16 -8.26
CA ILE A 100 22.53 8.67 -7.08
C ILE A 100 22.88 7.53 -6.10
N PHE A 101 21.99 6.52 -5.99
CA PHE A 101 22.08 5.47 -4.99
C PHE A 101 22.23 4.09 -5.65
N PRO A 102 23.41 3.44 -5.55
CA PRO A 102 23.70 2.17 -6.26
C PRO A 102 22.77 1.00 -5.93
N TRP A 103 22.08 1.07 -4.80
CA TRP A 103 21.13 0.04 -4.36
C TRP A 103 19.68 0.30 -4.77
N VAL A 104 19.37 1.46 -5.36
CA VAL A 104 18.05 1.78 -5.91
C VAL A 104 18.06 1.44 -7.40
N THR A 105 17.17 0.55 -7.83
CA THR A 105 17.02 0.21 -9.26
C THR A 105 15.96 1.10 -9.92
N LYS A 106 15.93 1.15 -11.25
CA LYS A 106 14.93 1.92 -12.00
C LYS A 106 13.51 1.41 -11.76
N GLU A 107 13.35 0.11 -11.55
CA GLU A 107 12.07 -0.53 -11.25
C GLU A 107 11.51 -0.10 -9.88
N MET A 108 12.37 0.31 -8.95
CA MET A 108 11.97 0.86 -7.67
C MET A 108 11.43 2.30 -7.79
N GLU A 109 11.78 3.03 -8.84
CA GLU A 109 11.24 4.37 -9.10
C GLU A 109 9.86 4.26 -9.76
N ILE A 110 8.81 4.15 -8.97
CA ILE A 110 7.43 3.94 -9.45
C ILE A 110 6.93 5.15 -10.24
N PHE A 111 7.11 6.38 -9.74
CA PHE A 111 7.06 7.61 -10.52
C PHE A 111 8.50 8.04 -10.78
N PRO A 112 8.99 7.93 -12.05
CA PRO A 112 10.40 8.17 -12.37
C PRO A 112 10.88 9.52 -11.87
N ASN A 113 12.00 9.50 -11.14
CA ASN A 113 12.62 10.66 -10.49
C ASN A 113 11.73 11.38 -9.44
N GLU A 114 10.64 10.81 -8.96
CA GLU A 114 9.77 11.44 -7.95
C GLU A 114 9.56 10.61 -6.71
N SER A 115 9.44 9.29 -6.87
CA SER A 115 9.11 8.39 -5.76
C SER A 115 9.80 7.06 -5.86
N VAL A 116 9.99 6.41 -4.71
CA VAL A 116 10.63 5.10 -4.61
C VAL A 116 9.76 4.13 -3.84
N LEU A 117 9.65 2.90 -4.35
CA LEU A 117 8.86 1.83 -3.74
C LEU A 117 9.39 1.48 -2.34
N THR A 118 8.56 1.64 -1.34
CA THR A 118 8.86 1.32 0.05
C THR A 118 8.40 -0.10 0.40
N TYR A 119 7.17 -0.45 0.05
CA TYR A 119 6.64 -1.81 0.20
C TYR A 119 5.52 -2.10 -0.80
N THR A 120 5.30 -3.39 -1.00
CA THR A 120 4.32 -3.94 -1.94
C THR A 120 3.16 -4.54 -1.16
N SER A 121 1.93 -4.19 -1.48
CA SER A 121 0.72 -4.67 -0.82
C SER A 121 -0.20 -5.39 -1.81
N PRO A 122 -0.03 -6.71 -2.00
CA PRO A 122 -0.92 -7.49 -2.84
C PRO A 122 -2.32 -7.59 -2.23
N ASN A 123 -3.33 -7.23 -3.02
CA ASN A 123 -4.73 -7.40 -2.66
C ASN A 123 -5.12 -8.88 -2.68
N GLY A 124 -6.04 -9.29 -1.81
CA GLY A 124 -6.48 -10.67 -1.78
C GLY A 124 -7.65 -10.92 -0.84
N ILE A 125 -8.13 -12.16 -0.88
CA ILE A 125 -9.13 -12.68 0.03
C ILE A 125 -8.43 -13.09 1.32
N VAL A 126 -9.01 -12.79 2.48
CA VAL A 126 -8.58 -13.41 3.74
C VAL A 126 -9.72 -14.23 4.33
N TYR A 127 -9.40 -15.39 4.91
CA TYR A 127 -10.40 -16.26 5.51
C TYR A 127 -9.89 -16.95 6.78
N ASN A 128 -10.82 -17.39 7.61
CA ASN A 128 -10.56 -18.15 8.82
C ASN A 128 -10.51 -19.65 8.51
N ALA A 129 -9.32 -20.26 8.59
CA ALA A 129 -9.10 -21.67 8.24
C ALA A 129 -9.76 -22.68 9.20
N ASN A 130 -10.13 -22.25 10.42
CA ASN A 130 -10.91 -23.11 11.34
C ASN A 130 -12.39 -23.24 10.90
N LEU A 131 -12.90 -22.24 10.18
CA LEU A 131 -14.30 -22.18 9.73
C LEU A 131 -14.47 -22.55 8.27
N ILE A 132 -13.44 -22.30 7.46
CA ILE A 132 -13.42 -22.63 6.03
C ILE A 132 -12.25 -23.59 5.76
N PRO A 133 -12.53 -24.89 5.64
CA PRO A 133 -11.52 -25.90 5.31
C PRO A 133 -10.83 -25.59 3.97
N LYS A 134 -9.54 -25.94 3.86
CA LYS A 134 -8.70 -25.62 2.70
C LYS A 134 -9.28 -26.13 1.37
N ASP A 135 -9.90 -27.28 1.36
CA ASP A 135 -10.54 -27.89 0.16
C ASP A 135 -11.81 -27.15 -0.28
N LYS A 136 -12.42 -26.37 0.63
CA LYS A 136 -13.61 -25.55 0.39
C LYS A 136 -13.33 -24.06 0.38
N ALA A 137 -12.08 -23.65 0.55
CA ALA A 137 -11.70 -22.25 0.56
C ALA A 137 -11.71 -21.66 -0.87
N PRO A 138 -12.08 -20.36 -1.03
CA PRO A 138 -11.97 -19.68 -2.32
C PRO A 138 -10.50 -19.61 -2.76
N LYS A 139 -10.24 -19.83 -4.03
CA LYS A 139 -8.89 -19.80 -4.63
C LYS A 139 -8.63 -18.47 -5.36
N ASN A 140 -9.69 -17.76 -5.70
CA ASN A 140 -9.64 -16.48 -6.40
C ASN A 140 -10.97 -15.72 -6.24
N TYR A 141 -11.04 -14.47 -6.72
CA TYR A 141 -12.25 -13.67 -6.61
C TYR A 141 -13.47 -14.26 -7.31
N ALA A 142 -13.28 -14.94 -8.46
CA ALA A 142 -14.41 -15.50 -9.20
C ALA A 142 -15.13 -16.60 -8.41
N ASP A 143 -14.40 -17.37 -7.59
CA ASP A 143 -14.98 -18.43 -6.77
C ASP A 143 -16.02 -17.90 -5.77
N LEU A 144 -15.82 -16.66 -5.27
CA LEU A 144 -16.74 -16.06 -4.29
C LEU A 144 -18.17 -15.93 -4.83
N VAL A 145 -18.33 -15.81 -6.13
CA VAL A 145 -19.62 -15.63 -6.81
C VAL A 145 -19.98 -16.78 -7.75
N ASP A 146 -19.20 -17.85 -7.77
CA ASP A 146 -19.50 -19.06 -8.55
C ASP A 146 -20.77 -19.72 -8.00
N PRO A 147 -21.83 -19.99 -8.80
CA PRO A 147 -23.07 -20.57 -8.33
C PRO A 147 -22.93 -21.93 -7.66
N LYS A 148 -21.84 -22.66 -7.95
CA LYS A 148 -21.57 -23.98 -7.34
C LYS A 148 -20.90 -23.88 -5.98
N LEU A 149 -20.13 -22.80 -5.74
CA LEU A 149 -19.33 -22.62 -4.54
C LEU A 149 -19.95 -21.60 -3.58
N SER A 150 -20.46 -20.49 -4.11
CA SER A 150 -20.97 -19.35 -3.34
C SER A 150 -22.09 -19.70 -2.31
N PRO A 151 -22.98 -20.69 -2.54
CA PRO A 151 -23.95 -21.07 -1.51
C PRO A 151 -23.30 -21.51 -0.18
N THR A 152 -22.07 -22.04 -0.23
CA THR A 152 -21.31 -22.44 0.97
C THR A 152 -20.96 -21.23 1.86
N TRP A 153 -20.83 -20.05 1.25
CA TRP A 153 -20.35 -18.83 1.89
C TRP A 153 -21.37 -17.70 1.97
N ALA A 154 -22.58 -17.90 1.42
CA ALA A 154 -23.62 -16.88 1.45
C ALA A 154 -23.91 -16.43 2.90
N GLY A 155 -23.97 -15.14 3.12
CA GLY A 155 -24.11 -14.53 4.44
C GLY A 155 -22.84 -14.55 5.33
N LYS A 156 -21.74 -15.17 4.87
CA LYS A 156 -20.48 -15.31 5.61
C LYS A 156 -19.36 -14.42 5.08
N ILE A 157 -19.60 -13.73 3.99
CA ILE A 157 -18.60 -12.88 3.32
C ILE A 157 -18.79 -11.44 3.75
N ALA A 158 -17.74 -10.81 4.28
CA ALA A 158 -17.67 -9.38 4.44
C ALA A 158 -17.03 -8.74 3.21
N ILE A 159 -17.50 -7.54 2.83
CA ILE A 159 -16.98 -6.76 1.71
C ILE A 159 -16.39 -5.46 2.26
N PRO A 160 -15.18 -5.02 1.83
CA PRO A 160 -14.68 -3.70 2.18
C PRO A 160 -15.55 -2.60 1.53
N PRO A 161 -15.82 -1.50 2.25
CA PRO A 161 -16.72 -0.44 1.75
C PRO A 161 -16.07 0.48 0.70
N TYR A 162 -14.88 0.15 0.23
CA TYR A 162 -14.08 0.99 -0.65
C TYR A 162 -14.25 0.61 -2.11
N VAL A 163 -14.45 1.60 -2.97
CA VAL A 163 -14.59 1.40 -4.44
C VAL A 163 -13.25 1.05 -5.10
N ALA A 164 -12.15 1.56 -4.55
CA ALA A 164 -10.83 1.54 -5.20
C ALA A 164 -10.40 0.13 -5.64
N TRP A 165 -10.54 -0.90 -4.81
CA TRP A 165 -10.13 -2.26 -5.15
C TRP A 165 -10.90 -2.88 -6.33
N LEU A 166 -12.22 -2.55 -6.46
CA LEU A 166 -13.01 -2.96 -7.62
C LEU A 166 -12.60 -2.20 -8.88
N ALA A 167 -12.35 -0.90 -8.72
CA ALA A 167 -11.89 -0.08 -9.82
C ALA A 167 -10.53 -0.56 -10.35
N GLU A 168 -9.60 -0.92 -9.49
CA GLU A 168 -8.32 -1.51 -9.88
C GLU A 168 -8.47 -2.93 -10.45
N LEU A 169 -9.39 -3.74 -9.92
CA LEU A 169 -9.69 -5.06 -10.48
C LEU A 169 -10.15 -4.97 -11.93
N SER A 170 -10.76 -3.84 -12.34
CA SER A 170 -11.16 -3.63 -13.73
C SER A 170 -9.98 -3.54 -14.71
N LEU A 171 -8.77 -3.26 -14.24
CA LEU A 171 -7.56 -3.29 -15.05
C LEU A 171 -7.19 -4.70 -15.52
N VAL A 172 -7.66 -5.73 -14.80
CA VAL A 172 -7.46 -7.14 -15.14
C VAL A 172 -8.70 -7.74 -15.79
N TRP A 173 -9.91 -7.40 -15.31
CA TRP A 173 -11.15 -8.05 -15.74
C TRP A 173 -11.99 -7.23 -16.71
N GLY A 174 -11.73 -5.93 -16.84
CA GLY A 174 -12.61 -4.98 -17.55
C GLY A 174 -13.79 -4.53 -16.68
N GLN A 175 -14.35 -3.34 -17.01
CA GLN A 175 -15.36 -2.68 -16.19
C GLN A 175 -16.66 -3.47 -16.05
N ASP A 176 -17.19 -4.03 -17.16
CA ASP A 176 -18.49 -4.73 -17.15
C ASP A 176 -18.46 -6.01 -16.31
N ARG A 177 -17.36 -6.79 -16.41
CA ARG A 177 -17.18 -7.97 -15.58
C ARG A 177 -17.08 -7.63 -14.10
N VAL A 178 -16.42 -6.53 -13.76
CA VAL A 178 -16.30 -6.07 -12.36
C VAL A 178 -17.64 -5.59 -11.82
N LYS A 179 -18.46 -4.88 -12.61
CA LYS A 179 -19.80 -4.48 -12.20
C LYS A 179 -20.70 -5.69 -11.94
N ASP A 180 -20.68 -6.70 -12.82
CA ASP A 180 -21.44 -7.94 -12.62
C ASP A 180 -20.96 -8.70 -11.37
N TYR A 181 -19.65 -8.85 -11.21
CA TYR A 181 -19.05 -9.45 -10.02
C TYR A 181 -19.45 -8.73 -8.73
N ALA A 182 -19.38 -7.41 -8.71
CA ALA A 182 -19.73 -6.59 -7.55
C ALA A 182 -21.21 -6.77 -7.14
N ARG A 183 -22.14 -6.78 -8.12
CA ARG A 183 -23.56 -7.04 -7.85
C ARG A 183 -23.80 -8.41 -7.22
N LYS A 184 -23.20 -9.46 -7.80
CA LYS A 184 -23.29 -10.83 -7.27
C LYS A 184 -22.69 -10.94 -5.87
N LEU A 185 -21.54 -10.32 -5.66
CA LEU A 185 -20.86 -10.35 -4.36
C LEU A 185 -21.69 -9.61 -3.28
N VAL A 186 -22.26 -8.46 -3.60
CA VAL A 186 -23.15 -7.73 -2.69
C VAL A 186 -24.38 -8.57 -2.32
N ALA A 187 -24.99 -9.25 -3.30
CA ALA A 187 -26.19 -10.08 -3.08
C ALA A 187 -25.97 -11.23 -2.09
N ILE A 188 -24.75 -11.77 -2.01
CA ILE A 188 -24.43 -12.90 -1.12
C ILE A 188 -23.66 -12.49 0.13
N SER A 189 -23.30 -11.21 0.29
CA SER A 189 -22.52 -10.74 1.44
C SER A 189 -23.33 -10.73 2.72
N GLY A 190 -22.65 -10.99 3.85
CA GLY A 190 -23.22 -10.89 5.19
C GLY A 190 -23.00 -9.53 5.86
N GLY A 191 -22.10 -8.70 5.32
CA GLY A 191 -21.81 -7.42 5.92
C GLY A 191 -20.61 -6.68 5.32
N ARG A 192 -20.16 -5.67 6.06
CA ARG A 192 -19.06 -4.79 5.67
C ARG A 192 -17.96 -4.82 6.73
N LEU A 193 -16.69 -4.89 6.28
CA LEU A 193 -15.49 -4.73 7.12
C LEU A 193 -14.55 -3.70 6.50
N ARG A 194 -13.96 -2.86 7.33
CA ARG A 194 -12.86 -1.99 6.93
C ARG A 194 -11.54 -2.76 6.91
N TYR A 195 -10.57 -2.30 6.14
CA TYR A 195 -9.18 -2.72 6.34
C TYR A 195 -8.77 -2.32 7.77
N SER A 196 -8.12 -3.03 8.54
CA SER A 196 -7.89 -2.90 10.00
C SER A 196 -8.93 -3.54 10.93
N GLU A 197 -9.95 -4.21 10.39
CA GLU A 197 -10.92 -4.96 11.20
C GLU A 197 -10.76 -6.48 10.98
N GLU A 198 -9.57 -6.94 10.62
CA GLU A 198 -9.27 -8.36 10.34
C GLU A 198 -9.44 -9.27 11.56
N GLU A 199 -9.42 -8.74 12.79
CA GLU A 199 -9.74 -9.47 14.00
C GLU A 199 -11.17 -10.03 13.97
N ARG A 200 -12.09 -9.43 13.21
CA ARG A 200 -13.46 -9.95 13.05
C ARG A 200 -13.50 -11.16 12.12
N VAL A 201 -12.50 -11.31 11.23
CA VAL A 201 -12.29 -12.55 10.48
C VAL A 201 -11.62 -13.60 11.37
N VAL A 202 -10.66 -13.21 12.17
CA VAL A 202 -9.96 -14.08 13.13
C VAL A 202 -10.94 -14.65 14.17
N SER A 203 -11.84 -13.83 14.71
CA SER A 203 -12.87 -14.26 15.68
C SER A 203 -13.98 -15.12 15.04
N GLY A 204 -14.10 -15.10 13.71
CA GLY A 204 -15.11 -15.86 12.98
C GLY A 204 -16.46 -15.17 12.84
N GLU A 205 -16.58 -13.90 13.18
CA GLU A 205 -17.79 -13.11 12.92
C GLU A 205 -18.10 -13.09 11.43
N PHE A 206 -17.08 -12.87 10.61
CA PHE A 206 -17.12 -13.06 9.16
C PHE A 206 -16.03 -14.05 8.76
N PRO A 207 -16.36 -15.31 8.45
CA PRO A 207 -15.36 -16.30 8.03
C PRO A 207 -14.51 -15.91 6.85
N ILE A 208 -15.00 -15.03 5.97
CA ILE A 208 -14.30 -14.56 4.76
C ILE A 208 -14.43 -13.04 4.63
N MET A 209 -13.33 -12.37 4.31
CA MET A 209 -13.34 -11.00 3.78
C MET A 209 -12.96 -11.04 2.30
N ALA A 210 -13.85 -10.53 1.46
CA ALA A 210 -13.77 -10.65 -0.01
C ALA A 210 -12.54 -9.99 -0.63
N ASN A 211 -12.05 -8.93 -0.02
CA ASN A 211 -10.79 -8.29 -0.38
C ASN A 211 -10.15 -7.63 0.84
N PHE A 212 -8.87 -7.80 0.98
CA PHE A 212 -8.03 -7.08 1.92
C PHE A 212 -6.86 -6.46 1.15
N GLY A 213 -6.64 -5.14 1.34
CA GLY A 213 -5.66 -4.39 0.55
C GLY A 213 -4.21 -4.78 0.81
N ASP A 214 -3.94 -5.58 1.84
CA ASP A 214 -2.62 -6.10 2.19
C ASP A 214 -2.78 -7.50 2.82
N ALA A 215 -3.37 -8.39 2.05
CA ALA A 215 -3.81 -9.70 2.53
C ALA A 215 -2.66 -10.56 3.09
N LEU A 216 -1.49 -10.53 2.43
CA LEU A 216 -0.34 -11.31 2.86
C LEU A 216 0.25 -10.79 4.17
N SER A 217 0.38 -9.47 4.32
CA SER A 217 0.88 -8.87 5.56
C SER A 217 -0.08 -9.11 6.73
N ALA A 218 -1.39 -9.07 6.50
CA ALA A 218 -2.38 -9.45 7.51
C ALA A 218 -2.16 -10.90 7.96
N MET A 219 -2.05 -11.84 7.02
CA MET A 219 -1.77 -13.25 7.34
C MET A 219 -0.48 -13.39 8.16
N TRP A 220 0.63 -12.81 7.72
CA TRP A 220 1.93 -12.90 8.42
C TRP A 220 1.94 -12.21 9.79
N THR A 221 1.10 -11.22 10.00
CA THR A 221 0.96 -10.53 11.29
C THR A 221 0.15 -11.36 12.30
N TRP A 222 -0.86 -12.08 11.84
CA TRP A 222 -1.78 -12.79 12.70
C TRP A 222 -1.44 -14.26 12.95
N GLN A 223 -0.87 -14.96 11.95
CA GLN A 223 -0.48 -16.38 12.12
C GLN A 223 0.51 -16.63 13.26
N PRO A 224 1.57 -15.82 13.48
CA PRO A 224 2.47 -16.01 14.62
C PRO A 224 1.80 -15.84 15.99
N LYS A 225 0.63 -15.19 16.03
CA LYS A 225 -0.20 -15.04 17.24
C LYS A 225 -1.19 -16.20 17.44
N GLY A 226 -1.09 -17.24 16.61
CA GLY A 226 -1.99 -18.40 16.65
C GLY A 226 -3.35 -18.19 15.97
N ALA A 227 -3.54 -17.08 15.23
CA ALA A 227 -4.79 -16.83 14.54
C ALA A 227 -4.90 -17.66 13.25
N PRO A 228 -6.07 -18.24 12.93
CA PRO A 228 -6.29 -19.08 11.76
C PRO A 228 -6.54 -18.28 10.47
N LEU A 229 -5.87 -17.14 10.31
CA LEU A 229 -6.04 -16.26 9.16
C LEU A 229 -5.19 -16.75 7.98
N VAL A 230 -5.82 -16.98 6.84
CA VAL A 230 -5.15 -17.37 5.58
C VAL A 230 -5.49 -16.36 4.49
N ALA A 231 -4.48 -16.00 3.72
CA ALA A 231 -4.62 -15.11 2.57
C ALA A 231 -4.54 -15.88 1.25
N VAL A 232 -5.35 -15.44 0.28
CA VAL A 232 -5.37 -15.92 -1.10
C VAL A 232 -5.29 -14.70 -2.02
N THR A 233 -4.35 -14.69 -2.94
CA THR A 233 -4.27 -13.66 -3.98
C THR A 233 -5.49 -13.77 -4.91
N GLY A 234 -6.30 -12.71 -4.99
CA GLY A 234 -7.64 -12.79 -5.57
C GLY A 234 -7.70 -12.95 -7.09
N VAL A 235 -6.62 -12.62 -7.79
CA VAL A 235 -6.53 -12.62 -9.27
C VAL A 235 -5.07 -12.76 -9.71
N THR A 236 -4.82 -13.14 -10.95
CA THR A 236 -3.48 -13.19 -11.54
C THR A 236 -3.48 -12.43 -12.87
N PRO A 237 -2.57 -11.46 -13.09
CA PRO A 237 -1.61 -10.92 -12.12
C PRO A 237 -2.32 -10.25 -10.92
N VAL A 238 -1.68 -10.31 -9.74
CA VAL A 238 -2.31 -9.83 -8.51
C VAL A 238 -2.43 -8.32 -8.54
N ASN A 239 -3.64 -7.83 -8.29
CA ASN A 239 -3.92 -6.43 -8.04
C ASN A 239 -3.13 -5.96 -6.81
N THR A 240 -2.32 -4.92 -6.96
CA THR A 240 -1.28 -4.60 -5.99
C THR A 240 -1.17 -3.11 -5.76
N ASP A 241 -1.22 -2.71 -4.50
CA ASP A 241 -0.85 -1.36 -4.08
C ASP A 241 0.67 -1.26 -3.91
N TYR A 242 1.25 -0.24 -4.54
CA TYR A 242 2.66 0.10 -4.47
C TYR A 242 2.84 1.32 -3.57
N PHE A 243 3.15 1.08 -2.31
CA PHE A 243 3.40 2.15 -1.35
C PHE A 243 4.79 2.72 -1.56
N GLN A 244 4.84 4.03 -1.74
CA GLN A 244 6.02 4.77 -2.15
C GLN A 244 6.31 5.88 -1.17
N LEU A 245 7.58 6.23 -1.06
CA LEU A 245 8.04 7.46 -0.44
C LEU A 245 8.49 8.45 -1.49
N SER A 246 8.22 9.71 -1.24
CA SER A 246 8.66 10.85 -2.06
C SER A 246 9.01 12.04 -1.17
N VAL A 247 9.70 13.02 -1.74
CA VAL A 247 10.01 14.28 -1.09
C VAL A 247 9.11 15.36 -1.68
N PRO A 248 8.20 15.96 -0.91
CA PRO A 248 7.42 17.11 -1.37
C PRO A 248 8.32 18.32 -1.63
N LYS A 249 7.94 19.15 -2.59
CA LYS A 249 8.56 20.47 -2.77
C LYS A 249 8.42 21.32 -1.51
N ASN A 250 9.31 22.25 -1.30
CA ASN A 250 9.37 23.10 -0.11
C ASN A 250 9.61 22.32 1.22
N SER A 251 10.15 21.09 1.15
CA SER A 251 10.64 20.36 2.33
C SER A 251 11.63 21.22 3.12
N VAL A 252 11.59 21.11 4.44
CA VAL A 252 12.48 21.84 5.34
C VAL A 252 13.87 21.20 5.39
N HIS A 253 13.90 19.85 5.34
CA HIS A 253 15.13 19.06 5.45
C HIS A 253 15.32 18.17 4.19
N PRO A 254 15.50 18.77 3.00
CA PRO A 254 15.42 18.04 1.73
C PRO A 254 16.57 17.03 1.53
N ASN A 255 17.74 17.23 2.16
CA ASN A 255 18.86 16.31 2.02
C ASN A 255 18.60 15.04 2.86
N LEU A 256 18.18 15.18 4.11
CA LEU A 256 17.76 14.05 4.95
C LEU A 256 16.60 13.29 4.30
N ALA A 257 15.60 14.01 3.79
CA ALA A 257 14.43 13.42 3.14
C ALA A 257 14.84 12.55 1.93
N LYS A 258 15.69 13.05 1.03
CA LYS A 258 16.17 12.30 -0.15
C LYS A 258 16.99 11.07 0.24
N LEU A 259 17.88 11.19 1.23
CA LEU A 259 18.63 10.04 1.77
C LEU A 259 17.69 9.02 2.41
N PHE A 260 16.69 9.46 3.19
CA PHE A 260 15.77 8.56 3.87
C PHE A 260 14.87 7.79 2.89
N VAL A 261 14.36 8.46 1.85
CA VAL A 261 13.60 7.80 0.77
C VAL A 261 14.42 6.66 0.14
N ALA A 262 15.68 6.93 -0.23
CA ALA A 262 16.56 5.90 -0.77
C ALA A 262 16.91 4.81 0.26
N PHE A 263 17.11 5.17 1.53
CA PHE A 263 17.41 4.23 2.61
C PHE A 263 16.31 3.20 2.80
N MET A 264 15.05 3.57 2.63
CA MET A 264 13.91 2.67 2.83
C MET A 264 13.88 1.48 1.85
N THR A 265 14.70 1.49 0.79
CA THR A 265 14.89 0.33 -0.12
C THR A 265 16.06 -0.58 0.28
N THR A 266 16.75 -0.28 1.35
CA THR A 266 17.86 -1.13 1.83
C THR A 266 17.37 -2.34 2.61
N LYS A 267 18.20 -3.40 2.68
CA LYS A 267 17.88 -4.60 3.47
C LYS A 267 17.67 -4.28 4.95
N GLU A 268 18.39 -3.31 5.49
CA GLU A 268 18.27 -2.87 6.89
C GLU A 268 16.89 -2.27 7.15
N ALA A 269 16.47 -1.32 6.33
CA ALA A 269 15.16 -0.67 6.48
C ALA A 269 14.01 -1.69 6.23
N GLN A 270 14.14 -2.54 5.22
CA GLN A 270 13.16 -3.59 4.93
C GLN A 270 13.05 -4.60 6.08
N GLY A 271 14.15 -4.91 6.78
CA GLY A 271 14.15 -5.74 7.99
C GLY A 271 13.29 -5.13 9.11
N VAL A 272 13.36 -3.82 9.31
CA VAL A 272 12.50 -3.12 10.27
C VAL A 272 11.03 -3.20 9.86
N LEU A 273 10.69 -2.93 8.59
CA LEU A 273 9.31 -3.05 8.09
C LEU A 273 8.77 -4.47 8.26
N GLN A 274 9.58 -5.50 7.97
CA GLN A 274 9.18 -6.90 8.16
C GLN A 274 8.90 -7.22 9.63
N THR A 275 9.75 -6.72 10.53
CA THR A 275 9.64 -6.98 11.97
C THR A 275 8.37 -6.37 12.57
N TYR A 276 8.03 -5.15 12.19
CA TYR A 276 6.96 -4.40 12.85
C TYR A 276 5.62 -4.42 12.11
N GLU A 277 5.64 -4.60 10.79
CA GLU A 277 4.44 -4.50 9.96
C GLU A 277 4.23 -5.73 9.06
N SER A 278 5.13 -6.71 9.08
CA SER A 278 5.13 -7.85 8.15
C SER A 278 5.09 -7.42 6.67
N ARG A 279 5.66 -6.25 6.35
CA ARG A 279 5.68 -5.62 5.02
C ARG A 279 7.08 -5.58 4.46
N SER A 280 7.17 -5.64 3.14
CA SER A 280 8.43 -5.40 2.42
C SER A 280 8.19 -5.17 0.93
N SER A 281 9.21 -4.65 0.24
CA SER A 281 9.20 -4.50 -1.20
C SER A 281 9.59 -5.81 -1.88
N HIS A 282 8.83 -6.24 -2.89
CA HIS A 282 9.18 -7.41 -3.72
C HIS A 282 10.43 -7.18 -4.58
N LEU A 283 10.87 -5.94 -4.75
CA LEU A 283 12.07 -5.58 -5.51
C LEU A 283 13.35 -5.60 -4.67
N VAL A 284 13.24 -5.75 -3.34
CA VAL A 284 14.41 -5.87 -2.46
C VAL A 284 14.78 -7.32 -2.27
N GLU A 285 16.00 -7.67 -2.68
CA GLU A 285 16.50 -9.04 -2.66
C GLU A 285 16.46 -9.67 -1.26
N GLY A 286 15.87 -10.86 -1.17
CA GLY A 286 15.73 -11.62 0.06
C GLY A 286 14.63 -11.12 1.01
N SER A 287 13.85 -10.13 0.60
CA SER A 287 12.70 -9.66 1.37
C SER A 287 11.61 -10.74 1.49
N LEU A 288 10.79 -10.64 2.52
CA LEU A 288 9.67 -11.56 2.77
C LEU A 288 8.71 -11.61 1.56
N MET A 289 8.36 -10.44 1.01
CA MET A 289 7.47 -10.35 -0.14
C MET A 289 8.08 -10.98 -1.39
N GLN A 290 9.37 -10.69 -1.69
CA GLN A 290 10.04 -11.27 -2.86
C GLN A 290 10.07 -12.80 -2.77
N LYS A 291 10.45 -13.35 -1.61
CA LYS A 291 10.48 -14.80 -1.39
C LYS A 291 9.12 -15.42 -1.63
N TYR A 292 8.07 -14.86 -1.00
CA TYR A 292 6.71 -15.39 -1.15
C TYR A 292 6.24 -15.42 -2.60
N LEU A 293 6.39 -14.30 -3.32
CA LEU A 293 5.95 -14.21 -4.71
C LEU A 293 6.70 -15.20 -5.61
N LYS A 294 8.00 -15.36 -5.40
CA LYS A 294 8.83 -16.30 -6.14
C LYS A 294 8.46 -17.76 -5.83
N ASP A 295 8.37 -18.12 -4.55
CA ASP A 295 8.12 -19.50 -4.11
C ASP A 295 6.73 -19.97 -4.51
N ASN A 296 5.74 -19.07 -4.53
CA ASN A 296 4.37 -19.38 -4.93
C ASN A 296 4.08 -19.06 -6.40
N LYS A 297 5.08 -18.62 -7.18
CA LYS A 297 4.94 -18.24 -8.62
C LYS A 297 3.83 -17.22 -8.86
N VAL A 298 3.71 -16.25 -7.96
CA VAL A 298 2.71 -15.18 -8.02
C VAL A 298 3.27 -13.99 -8.79
N ALA A 299 2.61 -13.62 -9.88
CA ALA A 299 2.89 -12.40 -10.63
C ALA A 299 2.06 -11.24 -10.06
N VAL A 300 2.70 -10.11 -9.76
CA VAL A 300 2.04 -8.86 -9.40
C VAL A 300 1.74 -8.03 -10.64
N GLN A 301 0.69 -7.23 -10.59
CA GLN A 301 0.34 -6.30 -11.67
C GLN A 301 1.45 -5.26 -11.84
N GLU A 302 1.78 -4.92 -13.08
CA GLU A 302 2.79 -3.89 -13.35
C GLU A 302 2.34 -2.52 -12.82
N PRO A 303 3.21 -1.78 -12.11
CA PRO A 303 2.88 -0.45 -11.57
C PRO A 303 2.35 0.52 -12.62
N LYS A 304 2.87 0.45 -13.84
CA LYS A 304 2.47 1.30 -14.96
C LYS A 304 0.98 1.25 -15.29
N LEU A 305 0.34 0.10 -15.12
CA LEU A 305 -1.10 -0.04 -15.38
C LEU A 305 -1.92 0.80 -14.39
N SER A 306 -1.66 0.66 -13.09
CA SER A 306 -2.35 1.43 -12.07
C SER A 306 -1.98 2.91 -12.10
N ILE A 307 -0.72 3.26 -12.39
CA ILE A 307 -0.31 4.67 -12.59
C ILE A 307 -1.10 5.30 -13.71
N ASN A 308 -1.14 4.67 -14.90
CA ASN A 308 -1.88 5.18 -16.05
C ASN A 308 -3.37 5.33 -15.74
N TYR A 309 -3.94 4.37 -15.00
CA TYR A 309 -5.32 4.45 -14.53
C TYR A 309 -5.53 5.69 -13.65
N TYR A 310 -4.74 5.89 -12.60
CA TYR A 310 -4.91 7.02 -11.70
C TYR A 310 -4.59 8.38 -12.33
N LEU A 311 -3.71 8.43 -13.32
CA LEU A 311 -3.46 9.65 -14.09
C LEU A 311 -4.67 10.06 -14.95
N LYS A 312 -5.54 9.11 -15.31
CA LYS A 312 -6.74 9.33 -16.14
C LYS A 312 -8.06 9.22 -15.35
N SER A 313 -8.06 8.62 -14.16
CA SER A 313 -9.28 8.24 -13.42
C SER A 313 -10.14 9.42 -12.91
N GLU A 314 -9.68 10.62 -13.07
CA GLU A 314 -10.43 11.86 -12.79
C GLU A 314 -11.10 12.44 -14.06
N ASP A 315 -10.99 11.78 -15.19
CA ASP A 315 -11.83 12.10 -16.34
C ASP A 315 -13.29 11.66 -16.12
N ALA A 316 -14.21 12.13 -16.97
CA ALA A 316 -15.65 11.89 -16.82
C ALA A 316 -16.00 10.39 -16.80
N GLU A 317 -15.33 9.57 -17.61
CA GLU A 317 -15.55 8.12 -17.67
C GLU A 317 -15.10 7.42 -16.39
N GLY A 318 -13.91 7.75 -15.89
CA GLY A 318 -13.38 7.19 -14.64
C GLY A 318 -14.22 7.55 -13.42
N LEU A 319 -14.71 8.80 -13.34
CA LEU A 319 -15.59 9.24 -12.28
C LEU A 319 -16.94 8.53 -12.34
N GLN A 320 -17.56 8.44 -13.52
CA GLN A 320 -18.82 7.72 -13.72
C GLN A 320 -18.70 6.25 -13.29
N PHE A 321 -17.64 5.57 -13.69
CA PHE A 321 -17.41 4.18 -13.29
C PHE A 321 -17.29 4.01 -11.78
N LYS A 322 -16.56 4.89 -11.10
CA LYS A 322 -16.45 4.88 -9.62
C LYS A 322 -17.81 5.11 -8.95
N GLU A 323 -18.63 6.03 -9.49
CA GLU A 323 -19.97 6.29 -8.99
C GLU A 323 -20.90 5.08 -9.16
N GLU A 324 -20.85 4.41 -10.32
CA GLU A 324 -21.62 3.17 -10.56
C GLU A 324 -21.23 2.07 -9.56
N LEU A 325 -19.93 1.87 -9.33
CA LEU A 325 -19.45 0.91 -8.32
C LEU A 325 -19.90 1.29 -6.91
N ALA A 326 -19.88 2.58 -6.57
CA ALA A 326 -20.34 3.06 -5.26
C ALA A 326 -21.82 2.79 -5.04
N LYS A 327 -22.67 2.97 -6.06
CA LYS A 327 -24.10 2.62 -6.03
C LYS A 327 -24.28 1.11 -5.81
N ILE A 328 -23.58 0.28 -6.58
CA ILE A 328 -23.62 -1.18 -6.42
C ILE A 328 -23.23 -1.60 -5.00
N LEU A 329 -22.13 -1.07 -4.47
CA LEU A 329 -21.68 -1.40 -3.11
C LEU A 329 -22.69 -0.97 -2.03
N LYS A 330 -23.49 0.06 -2.25
CA LYS A 330 -24.56 0.47 -1.34
C LYS A 330 -25.81 -0.42 -1.43
N GLY A 331 -25.90 -1.27 -2.45
CA GLY A 331 -27.09 -2.12 -2.70
C GLY A 331 -28.24 -1.35 -3.38
N SER A 332 -27.92 -0.29 -4.10
CA SER A 332 -28.87 0.55 -4.84
C SER A 332 -28.67 0.45 -6.35
#